data_5af488006efa3af29377f56a5b3e924f
#
_entry.id   5af488006efa3af29377f56a5b3e924f
#
_cell.length_a   1.000
_cell.length_b   1.000
_cell.length_c   1.000
_cell.angle_alpha   90.00
_cell.angle_beta   90.00
_cell.angle_gamma   90.00
#
_symmetry.space_group_name_H-M   'P 1'
#
loop_
_entity.id
_entity.type
_entity.pdbx_description
1 polymer ?
#
loop_
_entity_poly.entity_id
_entity_poly.type
_entity_poly.pdbx_seq_one_letter_code
_entity_poly.pdbx_strand_id
1 'polypeptide(L)'
;MTVFKGYMKIIGQNRMLILLYVAIFFGCTLLFQSTAGKSETSYQAEKLNIGIVDEDGGSLAESLTEYLGNLHHLIPVENDVSEIQEKLYYREVYYVVRIPENFYEKCIKGDEKLSVTKIPDTYSGSYVDQQINSFLNNARTYQAAGFTEAEAASALERTQSVKVTFLKDGKNTEDAPYVYYFRYMPYLFLALSGFVMGNILIV
;
A
#
# COMPACT_ATOMS: atom_id res chain seq x y z
N MET A 1 -11.89 -19.67 -51.78
CA MET A 1 -10.99 -18.50 -52.00
C MET A 1 -11.68 -17.14 -52.19
N THR A 2 -12.98 -17.10 -52.44
CA THR A 2 -13.76 -15.85 -52.65
C THR A 2 -13.95 -15.00 -51.37
N VAL A 3 -14.17 -15.66 -50.21
CA VAL A 3 -14.41 -14.96 -48.94
C VAL A 3 -13.18 -14.16 -48.48
N PHE A 4 -11.99 -14.74 -48.58
CA PHE A 4 -10.74 -14.05 -48.22
C PHE A 4 -10.47 -12.82 -49.09
N LYS A 5 -10.71 -12.94 -50.42
CA LYS A 5 -10.56 -11.81 -51.34
C LYS A 5 -11.57 -10.69 -51.05
N GLY A 6 -12.80 -11.06 -50.67
CA GLY A 6 -13.81 -10.09 -50.22
C GLY A 6 -13.40 -9.35 -48.96
N TYR A 7 -12.92 -10.09 -47.99
CA TYR A 7 -12.42 -9.51 -46.74
C TYR A 7 -11.24 -8.54 -46.95
N MET A 8 -10.24 -8.95 -47.71
CA MET A 8 -9.12 -8.07 -48.07
C MET A 8 -9.54 -6.80 -48.83
N LYS A 9 -10.59 -6.89 -49.65
CA LYS A 9 -11.15 -5.72 -50.34
C LYS A 9 -11.80 -4.75 -49.34
N ILE A 10 -12.57 -5.24 -48.37
CA ILE A 10 -13.18 -4.43 -47.30
C ILE A 10 -12.11 -3.74 -46.47
N ILE A 11 -11.06 -4.47 -46.05
CA ILE A 11 -9.91 -3.91 -45.32
C ILE A 11 -9.26 -2.78 -46.16
N GLY A 12 -9.04 -3.01 -47.46
CA GLY A 12 -8.44 -2.01 -48.36
C GLY A 12 -9.28 -0.75 -48.54
N GLN A 13 -10.61 -0.87 -48.52
CA GLN A 13 -11.53 0.27 -48.60
C GLN A 13 -11.52 1.08 -47.28
N ASN A 14 -11.35 0.43 -46.15
CA ASN A 14 -11.33 1.06 -44.83
C ASN A 14 -9.92 1.40 -44.32
N ARG A 15 -8.92 1.46 -45.20
CA ARG A 15 -7.50 1.68 -44.83
C ARG A 15 -7.27 2.92 -43.96
N MET A 16 -8.01 4.01 -44.19
CA MET A 16 -7.88 5.25 -43.42
C MET A 16 -8.38 5.07 -41.98
N LEU A 17 -9.48 4.31 -41.79
CA LEU A 17 -10.01 3.98 -40.50
C LEU A 17 -9.02 3.14 -39.73
N ILE A 18 -8.43 2.12 -40.34
CA ILE A 18 -7.42 1.24 -39.73
C ILE A 18 -6.19 2.05 -39.34
N LEU A 19 -5.71 2.94 -40.19
CA LEU A 19 -4.57 3.81 -39.94
C LEU A 19 -4.84 4.75 -38.75
N LEU A 20 -6.06 5.28 -38.65
CA LEU A 20 -6.49 6.10 -37.50
C LEU A 20 -6.41 5.31 -36.20
N TYR A 21 -6.93 4.07 -36.12
CA TYR A 21 -6.86 3.25 -34.94
C TYR A 21 -5.44 2.86 -34.55
N VAL A 22 -4.60 2.57 -35.56
CA VAL A 22 -3.18 2.31 -35.33
C VAL A 22 -2.49 3.55 -34.73
N ALA A 23 -2.79 4.73 -35.23
CA ALA A 23 -2.24 5.99 -34.72
C ALA A 23 -2.70 6.26 -33.28
N ILE A 24 -3.99 6.06 -32.98
CA ILE A 24 -4.52 6.15 -31.61
C ILE A 24 -3.82 5.15 -30.68
N PHE A 25 -3.65 3.91 -31.14
CA PHE A 25 -2.96 2.88 -30.36
C PHE A 25 -1.53 3.29 -29.98
N PHE A 26 -0.75 3.74 -30.95
CA PHE A 26 0.61 4.23 -30.69
C PHE A 26 0.61 5.48 -29.80
N GLY A 27 -0.31 6.42 -30.04
CA GLY A 27 -0.46 7.62 -29.23
C GLY A 27 -0.76 7.30 -27.76
N CYS A 28 -1.75 6.44 -27.49
CA CYS A 28 -2.08 5.99 -26.16
C CYS A 28 -0.90 5.25 -25.50
N THR A 29 -0.21 4.40 -26.25
CA THR A 29 0.93 3.65 -25.75
C THR A 29 2.07 4.57 -25.29
N LEU A 30 2.40 5.59 -26.08
CA LEU A 30 3.41 6.59 -25.75
C LEU A 30 3.00 7.42 -24.51
N LEU A 31 1.73 7.82 -24.42
CA LEU A 31 1.19 8.53 -23.25
C LEU A 31 1.29 7.67 -21.97
N PHE A 32 0.87 6.41 -22.03
CA PHE A 32 0.99 5.51 -20.89
C PHE A 32 2.44 5.25 -20.50
N GLN A 33 3.35 5.12 -21.47
CA GLN A 33 4.78 4.96 -21.19
C GLN A 33 5.37 6.19 -20.49
N SER A 34 4.97 7.39 -20.86
CA SER A 34 5.45 8.62 -20.23
C SER A 34 4.96 8.79 -18.78
N THR A 35 3.79 8.20 -18.48
CA THR A 35 3.19 8.25 -17.14
C THR A 35 3.67 7.10 -16.27
N ALA A 36 3.84 5.91 -16.84
CA ALA A 36 4.29 4.72 -16.11
C ALA A 36 5.76 4.80 -15.64
N GLY A 37 6.61 5.59 -16.30
CA GLY A 37 8.01 5.78 -15.93
C GLY A 37 8.25 6.56 -14.63
N LYS A 38 7.18 7.01 -13.96
CA LYS A 38 7.25 7.71 -12.66
C LYS A 38 6.72 6.89 -11.49
N SER A 39 6.37 5.64 -11.70
CA SER A 39 6.08 4.75 -10.58
C SER A 39 7.39 4.46 -9.87
N GLU A 40 7.70 5.23 -8.83
CA GLU A 40 8.69 4.83 -7.86
C GLU A 40 8.30 3.45 -7.35
N THR A 41 9.08 2.44 -7.72
CA THR A 41 8.93 1.06 -7.24
C THR A 41 9.39 0.90 -5.79
N SER A 42 9.56 1.99 -5.06
CA SER A 42 9.64 1.92 -3.61
C SER A 42 8.20 1.72 -3.11
N TYR A 43 7.91 0.56 -2.57
CA TYR A 43 6.72 0.35 -1.77
C TYR A 43 6.76 1.38 -0.62
N GLN A 44 6.04 2.47 -0.79
CA GLN A 44 5.74 3.37 0.31
C GLN A 44 4.50 2.79 0.98
N ALA A 45 4.69 2.31 2.19
CA ALA A 45 3.56 1.92 3.02
C ALA A 45 2.60 3.10 3.12
N GLU A 46 1.35 2.88 2.76
CA GLU A 46 0.32 3.92 2.82
C GLU A 46 0.19 4.40 4.26
N LYS A 47 0.37 5.70 4.48
CA LYS A 47 0.18 6.28 5.80
C LYS A 47 -1.30 6.34 6.11
N LEU A 48 -1.69 5.69 7.19
CA LEU A 48 -3.06 5.66 7.68
C LEU A 48 -3.29 6.73 8.73
N ASN A 49 -4.53 7.15 8.90
CA ASN A 49 -4.96 7.94 10.04
C ASN A 49 -5.21 6.99 11.22
N ILE A 50 -4.40 7.11 12.28
CA ILE A 50 -4.47 6.28 13.48
C ILE A 50 -4.77 7.17 14.68
N GLY A 51 -5.72 6.73 15.51
CA GLY A 51 -5.97 7.31 16.83
C GLY A 51 -5.17 6.58 17.91
N ILE A 52 -4.66 7.31 18.87
CA ILE A 52 -4.03 6.76 20.06
C ILE A 52 -4.72 7.34 21.29
N VAL A 53 -5.17 6.46 22.16
CA VAL A 53 -5.67 6.80 23.51
C VAL A 53 -4.65 6.27 24.50
N ASP A 54 -3.84 7.16 25.06
CA ASP A 54 -2.80 6.83 26.03
C ASP A 54 -3.32 7.11 27.45
N GLU A 55 -3.46 6.05 28.25
CA GLU A 55 -3.85 6.09 29.66
C GLU A 55 -2.65 5.91 30.60
N ASP A 56 -1.45 5.59 30.04
CA ASP A 56 -0.24 5.28 30.81
C ASP A 56 0.68 6.49 30.99
N GLY A 57 0.98 7.19 29.89
CA GLY A 57 1.93 8.31 29.88
C GLY A 57 3.36 7.91 30.24
N GLY A 58 3.69 6.62 30.21
CA GLY A 58 5.04 6.12 30.47
C GLY A 58 5.97 6.26 29.28
N SER A 59 7.29 6.11 29.53
CA SER A 59 8.31 6.28 28.46
C SER A 59 8.12 5.31 27.29
N LEU A 60 7.65 4.09 27.56
CA LEU A 60 7.39 3.12 26.51
C LEU A 60 6.11 3.41 25.73
N ALA A 61 5.09 4.01 26.38
CA ALA A 61 3.86 4.46 25.72
C ALA A 61 4.18 5.63 24.76
N GLU A 62 5.02 6.59 25.20
CA GLU A 62 5.52 7.66 24.35
C GLU A 62 6.31 7.12 23.15
N SER A 63 7.23 6.16 23.37
CA SER A 63 7.97 5.51 22.28
C SER A 63 7.07 4.80 21.28
N LEU A 64 6.02 4.11 21.73
CA LEU A 64 5.04 3.48 20.82
C LEU A 64 4.30 4.54 20.00
N THR A 65 3.91 5.64 20.63
CA THR A 65 3.23 6.76 19.99
C THR A 65 4.12 7.39 18.93
N GLU A 66 5.39 7.65 19.24
CA GLU A 66 6.35 8.19 18.29
C GLU A 66 6.63 7.22 17.13
N TYR A 67 6.80 5.93 17.44
CA TYR A 67 6.99 4.89 16.45
C TYR A 67 5.85 4.85 15.42
N LEU A 68 4.60 4.86 15.91
CA LEU A 68 3.43 4.89 15.03
C LEU A 68 3.29 6.23 14.29
N GLY A 69 3.66 7.36 14.91
CA GLY A 69 3.64 8.67 14.30
C GLY A 69 4.64 8.85 13.15
N ASN A 70 5.78 8.16 13.23
CA ASN A 70 6.75 8.13 12.13
C ASN A 70 6.22 7.36 10.90
N LEU A 71 5.38 6.35 11.12
CA LEU A 71 4.84 5.47 10.09
C LEU A 71 3.48 5.94 9.56
N HIS A 72 2.68 6.63 10.38
CA HIS A 72 1.29 6.98 10.12
C HIS A 72 0.98 8.42 10.49
N HIS A 73 -0.24 8.86 10.20
CA HIS A 73 -0.76 10.15 10.66
C HIS A 73 -1.53 9.94 11.96
N LEU A 74 -1.07 10.56 13.05
CA LEU A 74 -1.77 10.51 14.33
C LEU A 74 -2.88 11.55 14.35
N ILE A 75 -4.10 11.11 14.64
CA ILE A 75 -5.29 11.94 14.82
C ILE A 75 -5.65 11.92 16.30
N PRO A 76 -5.84 13.09 16.94
CA PRO A 76 -6.29 13.15 18.32
C PRO A 76 -7.67 12.50 18.46
N VAL A 77 -7.79 11.62 19.47
CA VAL A 77 -9.03 10.90 19.78
C VAL A 77 -9.20 10.93 21.29
N GLU A 78 -10.37 11.35 21.74
CA GLU A 78 -10.72 11.28 23.16
C GLU A 78 -11.02 9.83 23.59
N ASN A 79 -10.88 9.56 24.89
CA ASN A 79 -11.20 8.24 25.44
C ASN A 79 -12.73 8.06 25.61
N ASP A 80 -13.47 8.30 24.55
CA ASP A 80 -14.92 8.11 24.45
C ASP A 80 -15.26 7.10 23.36
N VAL A 81 -16.01 6.07 23.73
CA VAL A 81 -16.43 5.01 22.80
C VAL A 81 -17.27 5.58 21.65
N SER A 82 -18.13 6.56 21.93
CA SER A 82 -19.00 7.17 20.91
C SER A 82 -18.17 7.96 19.89
N GLU A 83 -17.21 8.75 20.35
CA GLU A 83 -16.30 9.50 19.45
C GLU A 83 -15.44 8.56 18.60
N ILE A 84 -14.88 7.51 19.22
CA ILE A 84 -14.10 6.50 18.51
C ILE A 84 -14.93 5.83 17.41
N GLN A 85 -16.18 5.45 17.71
CA GLN A 85 -17.08 4.83 16.75
C GLN A 85 -17.44 5.79 15.62
N GLU A 86 -17.71 7.05 15.93
CA GLU A 86 -18.05 8.08 14.95
C GLU A 86 -16.88 8.31 13.99
N LYS A 87 -15.67 8.53 14.50
CA LYS A 87 -14.46 8.74 13.68
C LYS A 87 -14.13 7.53 12.79
N LEU A 88 -14.34 6.31 13.29
CA LEU A 88 -14.18 5.08 12.50
C LEU A 88 -15.27 4.96 11.42
N TYR A 89 -16.52 5.31 11.75
CA TYR A 89 -17.65 5.25 10.81
C TYR A 89 -17.47 6.22 9.64
N TYR A 90 -17.06 7.46 9.92
CA TYR A 90 -16.76 8.45 8.88
C TYR A 90 -15.39 8.29 8.21
N ARG A 91 -14.63 7.25 8.62
CA ARG A 91 -13.29 6.97 8.10
C ARG A 91 -12.30 8.13 8.28
N GLU A 92 -12.49 8.95 9.28
CA GLU A 92 -11.51 9.94 9.71
C GLU A 92 -10.29 9.25 10.33
N VAL A 93 -10.54 8.14 11.04
CA VAL A 93 -9.54 7.24 11.60
C VAL A 93 -9.84 5.81 11.15
N TYR A 94 -8.81 5.05 10.82
CA TYR A 94 -8.95 3.65 10.38
C TYR A 94 -8.63 2.64 11.48
N TYR A 95 -7.90 3.09 12.48
CA TYR A 95 -7.37 2.25 13.55
C TYR A 95 -7.19 3.07 14.82
N VAL A 96 -7.63 2.58 15.96
CA VAL A 96 -7.46 3.21 17.26
C VAL A 96 -6.78 2.22 18.21
N VAL A 97 -5.66 2.66 18.78
CA VAL A 97 -4.91 1.92 19.80
C VAL A 97 -5.21 2.52 21.16
N ARG A 98 -5.55 1.68 22.13
CA ARG A 98 -5.66 2.10 23.52
C ARG A 98 -4.50 1.51 24.30
N ILE A 99 -3.66 2.36 24.86
CA ILE A 99 -2.55 2.01 25.73
C ILE A 99 -3.09 2.05 27.18
N PRO A 100 -3.16 0.92 27.90
CA PRO A 100 -3.73 0.89 29.22
C PRO A 100 -2.76 1.43 30.26
N GLU A 101 -3.28 1.89 31.41
CA GLU A 101 -2.48 2.20 32.60
C GLU A 101 -1.55 1.04 32.98
N ASN A 102 -0.32 1.34 33.39
CA ASN A 102 0.74 0.39 33.67
C ASN A 102 1.07 -0.51 32.46
N PHE A 103 1.19 0.09 31.29
CA PHE A 103 1.44 -0.58 30.03
C PHE A 103 2.65 -1.52 30.06
N TYR A 104 3.77 -1.08 30.65
CA TYR A 104 4.99 -1.90 30.74
C TYR A 104 4.77 -3.16 31.60
N GLU A 105 4.13 -3.04 32.77
CA GLU A 105 3.90 -4.17 33.65
C GLU A 105 2.87 -5.14 33.10
N LYS A 106 1.80 -4.65 32.49
CA LYS A 106 0.70 -5.48 31.97
C LYS A 106 1.01 -6.12 30.61
N CYS A 107 1.49 -5.34 29.66
CA CYS A 107 1.63 -5.79 28.27
C CYS A 107 3.03 -6.29 27.91
N ILE A 108 4.07 -5.83 28.61
CA ILE A 108 5.45 -6.24 28.32
C ILE A 108 5.90 -7.35 29.26
N LYS A 109 5.80 -7.16 30.59
CA LYS A 109 6.11 -8.19 31.57
C LYS A 109 5.00 -9.23 31.71
N GLY A 110 3.75 -8.79 31.59
CA GLY A 110 2.57 -9.65 31.59
C GLY A 110 2.18 -10.12 30.21
N ASP A 111 1.06 -10.83 30.13
CA ASP A 111 0.49 -11.36 28.88
C ASP A 111 -0.74 -10.59 28.39
N GLU A 112 -1.02 -9.41 28.96
CA GLU A 112 -2.15 -8.59 28.53
C GLU A 112 -1.93 -8.08 27.11
N LYS A 113 -2.99 -8.18 26.29
CA LYS A 113 -2.95 -7.71 24.90
C LYS A 113 -3.40 -6.27 24.84
N LEU A 114 -2.74 -5.49 24.00
CA LEU A 114 -3.16 -4.13 23.65
C LEU A 114 -4.57 -4.16 23.05
N SER A 115 -5.45 -3.31 23.56
CA SER A 115 -6.80 -3.15 23.02
C SER A 115 -6.76 -2.28 21.77
N VAL A 116 -7.36 -2.77 20.68
CA VAL A 116 -7.44 -2.05 19.43
C VAL A 116 -8.86 -2.06 18.87
N THR A 117 -9.26 -0.95 18.28
CA THR A 117 -10.53 -0.84 17.55
C THR A 117 -10.21 -0.42 16.11
N LYS A 118 -10.68 -1.20 15.15
CA LYS A 118 -10.37 -0.96 13.73
C LYS A 118 -11.55 -1.28 12.84
N ILE A 119 -11.52 -0.74 11.62
CA ILE A 119 -12.49 -1.09 10.58
C ILE A 119 -12.23 -2.55 10.18
N PRO A 120 -13.25 -3.44 10.23
CA PRO A 120 -13.07 -4.85 9.89
C PRO A 120 -12.66 -5.03 8.41
N ASP A 121 -11.99 -6.14 8.13
CA ASP A 121 -11.60 -6.61 6.80
C ASP A 121 -10.74 -5.63 5.97
N THR A 122 -9.95 -4.79 6.63
CA THR A 122 -8.97 -3.94 5.95
C THR A 122 -7.56 -4.53 6.03
N TYR A 123 -6.89 -4.69 4.87
CA TYR A 123 -5.48 -5.10 4.80
C TYR A 123 -4.57 -4.13 5.59
N SER A 124 -4.90 -2.85 5.53
CA SER A 124 -4.21 -1.80 6.25
C SER A 124 -4.25 -1.98 7.76
N GLY A 125 -5.40 -2.40 8.33
CA GLY A 125 -5.50 -2.71 9.76
C GLY A 125 -4.61 -3.86 10.20
N SER A 126 -4.47 -4.90 9.37
CA SER A 126 -3.57 -6.03 9.66
C SER A 126 -2.09 -5.63 9.59
N TYR A 127 -1.75 -4.66 8.76
CA TYR A 127 -0.41 -4.10 8.69
C TYR A 127 -0.03 -3.34 9.97
N VAL A 128 -0.94 -2.53 10.51
CA VAL A 128 -0.74 -1.85 11.80
C VAL A 128 -0.63 -2.86 12.94
N ASP A 129 -1.45 -3.93 12.96
CA ASP A 129 -1.31 -5.02 13.94
C ASP A 129 0.10 -5.61 13.93
N GLN A 130 0.66 -5.85 12.74
CA GLN A 130 2.01 -6.40 12.61
C GLN A 130 3.08 -5.44 13.13
N GLN A 131 2.93 -4.15 12.88
CA GLN A 131 3.86 -3.13 13.37
C GLN A 131 3.83 -3.04 14.89
N ILE A 132 2.64 -2.99 15.50
CA ILE A 132 2.47 -2.98 16.95
C ILE A 132 3.06 -4.26 17.56
N ASN A 133 2.75 -5.43 17.01
CA ASN A 133 3.30 -6.68 17.49
C ASN A 133 4.84 -6.72 17.38
N SER A 134 5.40 -6.15 16.32
CA SER A 134 6.85 -6.03 16.16
C SER A 134 7.45 -5.15 17.26
N PHE A 135 6.84 -3.99 17.54
CA PHE A 135 7.26 -3.11 18.62
C PHE A 135 7.21 -3.82 19.98
N LEU A 136 6.07 -4.46 20.31
CA LEU A 136 5.89 -5.19 21.58
C LEU A 136 6.90 -6.33 21.74
N ASN A 137 7.16 -7.11 20.68
CA ASN A 137 8.13 -8.19 20.72
C ASN A 137 9.55 -7.67 20.92
N ASN A 138 9.91 -6.56 20.32
CA ASN A 138 11.20 -5.91 20.54
C ASN A 138 11.32 -5.40 21.97
N ALA A 139 10.29 -4.75 22.50
CA ALA A 139 10.25 -4.29 23.90
C ALA A 139 10.41 -5.46 24.88
N ARG A 140 9.71 -6.58 24.66
CA ARG A 140 9.85 -7.80 25.47
C ARG A 140 11.27 -8.39 25.38
N THR A 141 11.89 -8.32 24.22
CA THR A 141 13.28 -8.78 24.03
C THR A 141 14.24 -7.95 24.87
N TYR A 142 14.10 -6.62 24.88
CA TYR A 142 14.91 -5.75 25.72
C TYR A 142 14.64 -5.98 27.22
N GLN A 143 13.37 -6.16 27.60
CA GLN A 143 13.00 -6.48 28.97
C GLN A 143 13.63 -7.80 29.44
N ALA A 144 13.58 -8.85 28.58
CA ALA A 144 14.21 -10.15 28.90
C ALA A 144 15.74 -10.06 28.99
N ALA A 145 16.36 -9.10 28.30
CA ALA A 145 17.78 -8.79 28.41
C ALA A 145 18.14 -7.95 29.67
N GLY A 146 17.15 -7.59 30.48
CA GLY A 146 17.34 -6.87 31.77
C GLY A 146 17.31 -5.35 31.65
N PHE A 147 16.87 -4.80 30.52
CA PHE A 147 16.71 -3.35 30.37
C PHE A 147 15.53 -2.83 31.18
N THR A 148 15.70 -1.64 31.75
CA THR A 148 14.60 -0.89 32.35
C THR A 148 13.65 -0.36 31.28
N GLU A 149 12.46 0.10 31.65
CA GLU A 149 11.49 0.65 30.74
C GLU A 149 12.07 1.79 29.90
N ALA A 150 12.73 2.78 30.54
CA ALA A 150 13.32 3.92 29.86
C ALA A 150 14.48 3.54 28.91
N GLU A 151 15.28 2.55 29.30
CA GLU A 151 16.36 2.02 28.45
C GLU A 151 15.81 1.27 27.23
N ALA A 152 14.74 0.48 27.43
CA ALA A 152 14.07 -0.22 26.34
C ALA A 152 13.43 0.77 25.36
N ALA A 153 12.75 1.81 25.86
CA ALA A 153 12.21 2.90 25.04
C ALA A 153 13.29 3.56 24.19
N SER A 154 14.39 4.01 24.80
CA SER A 154 15.52 4.63 24.08
C SER A 154 16.21 3.69 23.08
N ALA A 155 16.22 2.39 23.33
CA ALA A 155 16.77 1.40 22.41
C ALA A 155 15.87 1.19 21.20
N LEU A 156 14.55 1.24 21.36
CA LEU A 156 13.57 1.12 20.30
C LEU A 156 13.59 2.31 19.32
N GLU A 157 13.82 3.53 19.81
CA GLU A 157 14.00 4.73 18.99
C GLU A 157 15.19 4.62 18.04
N ARG A 158 16.26 3.92 18.47
CA ARG A 158 17.48 3.73 17.69
C ARG A 158 17.39 2.60 16.66
N THR A 159 16.26 1.91 16.59
CA THR A 159 16.10 0.79 15.63
C THR A 159 16.22 1.32 14.20
N GLN A 160 17.28 0.93 13.52
CA GLN A 160 17.58 1.39 12.16
C GLN A 160 16.59 0.79 11.17
N SER A 161 16.06 1.63 10.28
CA SER A 161 15.28 1.18 9.15
C SER A 161 16.16 0.39 8.18
N VAL A 162 15.77 -0.84 7.86
CA VAL A 162 16.45 -1.65 6.85
C VAL A 162 16.00 -1.18 5.47
N LYS A 163 16.94 -0.69 4.66
CA LYS A 163 16.67 -0.42 3.26
C LYS A 163 16.63 -1.74 2.49
N VAL A 164 15.44 -2.18 2.12
CA VAL A 164 15.28 -3.36 1.28
C VAL A 164 15.44 -2.97 -0.18
N THR A 165 16.45 -3.51 -0.84
CA THR A 165 16.64 -3.36 -2.29
C THR A 165 16.30 -4.69 -2.95
N PHE A 166 15.25 -4.69 -3.78
CA PHE A 166 14.91 -5.88 -4.55
C PHE A 166 15.83 -6.00 -5.76
N LEU A 167 16.65 -7.05 -5.79
CA LEU A 167 17.44 -7.40 -6.96
C LEU A 167 16.69 -8.49 -7.72
N LYS A 168 16.29 -8.20 -8.94
CA LYS A 168 15.78 -9.20 -9.86
C LYS A 168 16.86 -9.44 -10.92
N ASP A 169 17.33 -10.67 -11.03
CA ASP A 169 18.35 -11.09 -12.01
C ASP A 169 19.67 -10.28 -11.96
N GLY A 170 20.09 -9.84 -10.76
CA GLY A 170 21.34 -9.11 -10.55
C GLY A 170 21.35 -7.68 -11.11
N LYS A 171 20.20 -7.15 -11.51
CA LYS A 171 20.02 -5.75 -11.94
C LYS A 171 18.98 -5.07 -11.07
N ASN A 172 19.22 -3.80 -10.73
CA ASN A 172 18.21 -2.97 -10.08
C ASN A 172 16.97 -2.90 -10.99
N THR A 173 15.82 -3.30 -10.46
CA THR A 173 14.54 -3.29 -11.22
C THR A 173 13.97 -1.88 -11.41
N GLU A 174 14.71 -0.84 -11.01
CA GLU A 174 14.26 0.55 -11.14
C GLU A 174 14.06 1.00 -12.60
N ASP A 175 14.58 0.24 -13.60
CA ASP A 175 14.64 0.66 -14.99
C ASP A 175 13.95 -0.27 -15.99
N ALA A 176 12.79 -0.83 -15.65
CA ALA A 176 12.10 -1.66 -16.62
C ALA A 176 10.69 -1.17 -17.03
N PRO A 177 10.55 0.06 -17.59
CA PRO A 177 9.27 0.48 -18.19
C PRO A 177 8.84 -0.47 -19.33
N TYR A 178 9.80 -1.14 -20.00
CA TYR A 178 9.52 -2.12 -21.05
C TYR A 178 8.84 -3.40 -20.51
N VAL A 179 9.05 -3.82 -19.25
CA VAL A 179 8.38 -5.00 -18.69
C VAL A 179 6.88 -4.76 -18.55
N TYR A 180 6.49 -3.57 -18.09
CA TYR A 180 5.11 -3.16 -18.03
C TYR A 180 4.50 -3.11 -19.44
N TYR A 181 5.22 -2.55 -20.38
CA TYR A 181 4.86 -2.44 -21.78
C TYR A 181 4.58 -3.82 -22.42
N PHE A 182 5.52 -4.76 -22.29
CA PHE A 182 5.33 -6.11 -22.84
C PHE A 182 4.24 -6.92 -22.14
N ARG A 183 3.91 -6.61 -20.90
CA ARG A 183 2.86 -7.29 -20.16
C ARG A 183 1.46 -6.84 -20.59
N TYR A 184 1.26 -5.58 -20.89
CA TYR A 184 -0.07 -5.02 -21.16
C TYR A 184 -0.33 -4.77 -22.67
N MET A 185 0.71 -4.63 -23.47
CA MET A 185 0.60 -4.44 -24.92
C MET A 185 -0.26 -5.49 -25.64
N PRO A 186 -0.12 -6.79 -25.37
CA PRO A 186 -0.95 -7.80 -26.01
C PRO A 186 -2.44 -7.62 -25.75
N TYR A 187 -2.82 -7.22 -24.54
CA TYR A 187 -4.22 -7.00 -24.16
C TYR A 187 -4.82 -5.78 -24.86
N LEU A 188 -4.06 -4.68 -24.94
CA LEU A 188 -4.45 -3.48 -25.69
C LEU A 188 -4.59 -3.78 -27.18
N PHE A 189 -3.65 -4.53 -27.75
CA PHE A 189 -3.71 -4.93 -29.15
C PHE A 189 -4.94 -5.81 -29.44
N LEU A 190 -5.26 -6.74 -28.56
CA LEU A 190 -6.41 -7.63 -28.69
C LEU A 190 -7.74 -6.87 -28.59
N ALA A 191 -7.85 -5.94 -27.63
CA ALA A 191 -9.03 -5.10 -27.47
C ALA A 191 -9.27 -4.19 -28.68
N LEU A 192 -8.22 -3.53 -29.18
CA LEU A 192 -8.29 -2.67 -30.38
C LEU A 192 -8.60 -3.46 -31.66
N SER A 193 -7.99 -4.65 -31.83
CA SER A 193 -8.28 -5.49 -32.99
C SER A 193 -9.73 -5.95 -33.01
N GLY A 194 -10.29 -6.33 -31.86
CA GLY A 194 -11.70 -6.69 -31.73
C GLY A 194 -12.65 -5.53 -32.06
N PHE A 195 -12.32 -4.32 -31.58
CA PHE A 195 -13.10 -3.11 -31.88
C PHE A 195 -13.05 -2.74 -33.35
N VAL A 196 -11.88 -2.77 -33.98
CA VAL A 196 -11.71 -2.50 -35.45
C VAL A 196 -12.47 -3.52 -36.27
N MET A 197 -12.34 -4.83 -35.91
CA MET A 197 -13.08 -5.90 -36.60
C MET A 197 -14.60 -5.72 -36.48
N GLY A 198 -15.09 -5.40 -35.27
CA GLY A 198 -16.51 -5.16 -35.05
C GLY A 198 -17.06 -4.03 -35.91
N ASN A 199 -16.36 -2.89 -35.99
CA ASN A 199 -16.77 -1.76 -36.79
C ASN A 199 -16.72 -2.04 -38.32
N ILE A 200 -15.75 -2.83 -38.80
CA ILE A 200 -15.63 -3.18 -40.21
C ILE A 200 -16.73 -4.18 -40.61
N LEU A 201 -17.20 -5.04 -39.72
CA LEU A 201 -18.23 -6.03 -40.02
C LEU A 201 -19.65 -5.49 -39.94
N ILE A 202 -19.88 -4.38 -39.24
CA ILE A 202 -21.19 -3.76 -39.07
C ILE A 202 -21.54 -2.79 -40.23
N VAL A 203 -20.55 -2.34 -40.96
CA VAL A 203 -20.70 -1.46 -42.17
C VAL A 203 -20.73 -2.32 -43.42
#